data_39809159d1e1aa610c4b9ac87ade7e0a
#
_entry.id   39809159d1e1aa610c4b9ac87ade7e0a
#
_cell.length_a   1.000
_cell.length_b   1.000
_cell.length_c   1.000
_cell.angle_alpha   90.00
_cell.angle_beta   90.00
_cell.angle_gamma   90.00
#
_symmetry.space_group_name_H-M   'P 1'
#
loop_
_entity.id
_entity.type
_entity.pdbx_description
1 polymer ?
#
loop_
_entity_poly.entity_id
_entity_poly.type
_entity_poly.pdbx_seq_one_letter_code
_entity_poly.pdbx_strand_id
1 'polypeptide(L)'
;YLLDLHYSDFWADPGKQFPPKEWAYADANALEKYVYDYTKDVLLKLKRLDLLPEMVQVGNEITNGLMWPHGKWDNVDNIARFISAGIRAVREISPDSRVMLHLDCGGNNARCREWFDAYVQRGVRCHRIVLLSFLAWNH
;
A
#
# COMPACT_ATOMS: atom_id res chain seq x y z
N TYR A 1 -1.05 16.27 7.74
CA TYR A 1 0.13 15.55 7.22
C TYR A 1 -0.27 14.22 6.57
N LEU A 2 0.63 13.65 5.77
CA LEU A 2 0.54 12.32 5.16
C LEU A 2 1.35 11.33 5.98
N LEU A 3 0.73 10.21 6.38
CA LEU A 3 1.41 9.04 6.92
C LEU A 3 1.65 8.04 5.79
N ASP A 4 2.90 7.71 5.51
CA ASP A 4 3.29 6.75 4.48
C ASP A 4 3.74 5.43 5.11
N LEU A 5 3.03 4.34 4.80
CA LEU A 5 3.27 3.00 5.33
C LEU A 5 3.90 2.11 4.25
N HIS A 6 5.20 1.86 4.37
CA HIS A 6 5.95 1.04 3.41
C HIS A 6 5.77 -0.47 3.59
N TYR A 7 5.40 -0.93 4.81
CA TYR A 7 5.31 -2.35 5.18
C TYR A 7 6.58 -3.14 4.90
N SER A 8 7.72 -2.53 5.17
CA SER A 8 9.05 -3.08 4.95
C SER A 8 10.03 -2.50 5.97
N ASP A 9 11.11 -3.22 6.25
CA ASP A 9 12.23 -2.69 7.07
C ASP A 9 13.07 -1.66 6.30
N PHE A 10 12.84 -1.54 5.00
CA PHE A 10 13.57 -0.65 4.11
C PHE A 10 12.62 0.26 3.35
N TRP A 11 13.19 1.22 2.65
CA TRP A 11 12.46 1.99 1.65
C TRP A 11 11.95 1.04 0.56
N ALA A 12 10.63 0.82 0.51
CA ALA A 12 10.01 0.04 -0.55
C ALA A 12 10.01 0.84 -1.86
N ASP A 13 10.42 0.19 -2.94
CA ASP A 13 10.45 0.73 -4.29
C ASP A 13 9.98 -0.33 -5.30
N PRO A 14 9.80 -0.02 -6.60
CA PRO A 14 9.29 -0.98 -7.58
C PRO A 14 10.12 -2.25 -7.74
N GLY A 15 11.38 -2.24 -7.31
CA GLY A 15 12.29 -3.38 -7.33
C GLY A 15 12.43 -4.10 -5.98
N LYS A 16 11.88 -3.55 -4.90
CA LYS A 16 12.03 -4.05 -3.53
C LYS A 16 10.74 -3.87 -2.74
N GLN A 17 9.95 -4.91 -2.69
CA GLN A 17 8.65 -4.92 -2.00
C GLN A 17 8.58 -6.08 -0.99
N PHE A 18 9.70 -6.39 -0.34
CA PHE A 18 9.75 -7.46 0.66
C PHE A 18 9.13 -7.01 1.99
N PRO A 19 8.40 -7.90 2.68
CA PRO A 19 7.88 -7.62 4.01
C PRO A 19 9.02 -7.45 5.03
N PRO A 20 8.73 -6.91 6.23
CA PRO A 20 9.68 -6.92 7.34
C PRO A 20 10.21 -8.32 7.63
N LYS A 21 11.43 -8.43 8.14
CA LYS A 21 12.06 -9.72 8.48
C LYS A 21 11.20 -10.56 9.41
N GLU A 22 10.50 -9.94 10.34
CA GLU A 22 9.57 -10.61 11.25
C GLU A 22 8.42 -11.33 10.53
N TRP A 23 8.08 -10.91 9.32
CA TRP A 23 7.00 -11.46 8.51
C TRP A 23 7.49 -12.37 7.37
N ALA A 24 8.81 -12.57 7.25
CA ALA A 24 9.44 -13.20 6.07
C ALA A 24 8.97 -14.64 5.80
N TYR A 25 8.54 -15.37 6.84
CA TYR A 25 8.06 -16.75 6.73
C TYR A 25 6.54 -16.87 6.77
N ALA A 26 5.81 -15.76 6.78
CA ALA A 26 4.37 -15.75 6.81
C ALA A 26 3.78 -16.15 5.45
N ASP A 27 2.68 -16.87 5.46
CA ASP A 27 1.88 -17.11 4.26
C ASP A 27 1.02 -15.87 3.92
N ALA A 28 0.33 -15.92 2.78
CA ALA A 28 -0.49 -14.80 2.32
C ALA A 28 -1.62 -14.44 3.32
N ASN A 29 -2.19 -15.41 4.01
CA ASN A 29 -3.26 -15.16 4.98
C ASN A 29 -2.71 -14.43 6.22
N ALA A 30 -1.55 -14.85 6.70
CA ALA A 30 -0.87 -14.19 7.81
C ALA A 30 -0.41 -12.78 7.42
N LEU A 31 0.13 -12.58 6.22
CA LEU A 31 0.54 -11.26 5.72
C LEU A 31 -0.64 -10.30 5.63
N GLU A 32 -1.80 -10.74 5.14
CA GLU A 32 -3.01 -9.91 5.13
C GLU A 32 -3.36 -9.42 6.54
N LYS A 33 -3.33 -10.36 7.51
CA LYS A 33 -3.58 -10.02 8.91
C LYS A 33 -2.54 -9.04 9.47
N TYR A 34 -1.26 -9.24 9.16
CA TYR A 34 -0.19 -8.38 9.67
C TYR A 34 -0.27 -6.95 9.12
N VAL A 35 -0.61 -6.79 7.84
CA VAL A 35 -0.84 -5.47 7.24
C VAL A 35 -1.99 -4.75 7.97
N TYR A 36 -3.10 -5.45 8.22
CA TYR A 36 -4.22 -4.87 8.97
C TYR A 36 -3.82 -4.50 10.40
N ASP A 37 -3.23 -5.44 11.15
CA ASP A 37 -2.88 -5.25 12.56
C ASP A 37 -1.84 -4.13 12.74
N TYR A 38 -0.81 -4.10 11.90
CA TYR A 38 0.21 -3.06 11.93
C TYR A 38 -0.36 -1.68 11.66
N THR A 39 -1.16 -1.55 10.61
CA THR A 39 -1.81 -0.27 10.25
C THR A 39 -2.72 0.20 11.39
N LYS A 40 -3.51 -0.70 11.95
CA LYS A 40 -4.38 -0.44 13.10
C LYS A 40 -3.59 0.01 14.33
N ASP A 41 -2.52 -0.69 14.68
CA ASP A 41 -1.70 -0.38 15.86
C ASP A 41 -1.04 0.99 15.74
N VAL A 42 -0.46 1.32 14.58
CA VAL A 42 0.13 2.64 14.32
C VAL A 42 -0.92 3.74 14.48
N LEU A 43 -2.08 3.59 13.86
CA LEU A 43 -3.15 4.59 13.93
C LEU A 43 -3.75 4.72 15.34
N LEU A 44 -3.88 3.62 16.09
CA LEU A 44 -4.32 3.68 17.50
C LEU A 44 -3.33 4.45 18.37
N LYS A 45 -2.02 4.28 18.16
CA LYS A 45 -1.00 5.05 18.88
C LYS A 45 -1.11 6.53 18.57
N LEU A 46 -1.26 6.89 17.29
CA LEU A 46 -1.44 8.28 16.87
C LEU A 46 -2.75 8.87 17.41
N LYS A 47 -3.83 8.10 17.41
CA LYS A 47 -5.13 8.52 17.94
C LYS A 47 -5.07 8.87 19.43
N ARG A 48 -4.33 8.10 20.23
CA ARG A 48 -4.15 8.38 21.68
C ARG A 48 -3.39 9.68 21.92
N LEU A 49 -2.62 10.13 20.97
CA LEU A 49 -1.84 11.37 21.02
C LEU A 49 -2.55 12.56 20.37
N ASP A 50 -3.77 12.35 19.87
CA ASP A 50 -4.52 13.33 19.05
C ASP A 50 -3.74 13.77 17.80
N LEU A 51 -3.04 12.82 17.17
CA LEU A 51 -2.17 13.03 16.01
C LEU A 51 -2.59 12.19 14.79
N LEU A 52 -3.89 11.99 14.57
CA LEU A 52 -4.33 11.28 13.37
C LEU A 52 -3.98 12.07 12.10
N PRO A 53 -3.49 11.40 11.04
CA PRO A 53 -3.13 12.05 9.79
C PRO A 53 -4.35 12.44 8.97
N GLU A 54 -4.23 13.47 8.13
CA GLU A 54 -5.26 13.81 7.13
C GLU A 54 -5.31 12.79 6.00
N MET A 55 -4.18 12.11 5.75
CA MET A 55 -4.05 11.12 4.69
C MET A 55 -3.12 9.98 5.09
N VAL A 56 -3.48 8.75 4.71
CA VAL A 56 -2.66 7.55 4.91
C VAL A 56 -2.38 6.94 3.55
N GLN A 57 -1.10 6.77 3.24
CA GLN A 57 -0.63 6.02 2.09
C GLN A 57 -0.45 4.56 2.48
N VAL A 58 -1.15 3.67 1.78
CA VAL A 58 -1.09 2.22 1.99
C VAL A 58 -0.15 1.61 0.96
N GLY A 59 1.09 1.36 1.37
CA GLY A 59 2.17 0.92 0.49
C GLY A 59 2.82 2.07 -0.29
N ASN A 60 4.07 1.88 -0.70
CA ASN A 60 4.81 2.86 -1.49
C ASN A 60 5.28 2.25 -2.81
N GLU A 61 5.04 2.96 -3.93
CA GLU A 61 5.45 2.55 -5.29
C GLU A 61 5.04 1.11 -5.64
N ILE A 62 3.77 0.78 -5.38
CA ILE A 62 3.23 -0.58 -5.43
C ILE A 62 2.81 -1.06 -6.83
N THR A 63 3.33 -0.47 -7.88
CA THR A 63 3.01 -0.88 -9.27
C THR A 63 3.33 -2.34 -9.53
N ASN A 64 4.39 -2.87 -8.94
CA ASN A 64 4.80 -4.28 -9.05
C ASN A 64 4.36 -5.13 -7.84
N GLY A 65 3.42 -4.60 -7.04
CA GLY A 65 2.87 -5.27 -5.86
C GLY A 65 3.54 -4.87 -4.55
N LEU A 66 3.27 -5.66 -3.50
CA LEU A 66 3.86 -5.50 -2.16
C LEU A 66 3.88 -6.87 -1.46
N MET A 67 4.61 -7.01 -0.36
CA MET A 67 4.73 -8.28 0.39
C MET A 67 5.24 -9.43 -0.48
N TRP A 68 6.32 -9.21 -1.22
CA TRP A 68 6.93 -10.24 -2.05
C TRP A 68 7.42 -11.44 -1.22
N PRO A 69 7.37 -12.69 -1.76
CA PRO A 69 6.91 -13.05 -3.11
C PRO A 69 5.39 -13.17 -3.26
N HIS A 70 4.62 -13.21 -2.17
CA HIS A 70 3.18 -13.50 -2.20
C HIS A 70 2.34 -12.46 -2.94
N GLY A 71 2.74 -11.19 -2.91
CA GLY A 71 2.05 -10.09 -3.55
C GLY A 71 2.82 -9.50 -4.74
N LYS A 72 3.49 -10.33 -5.56
CA LYS A 72 4.03 -9.88 -6.86
C LYS A 72 2.92 -9.63 -7.86
N TRP A 73 3.23 -8.85 -8.90
CA TRP A 73 2.26 -8.48 -9.95
C TRP A 73 1.51 -9.65 -10.59
N ASP A 74 2.10 -10.80 -10.67
CA ASP A 74 1.46 -12.04 -11.15
C ASP A 74 0.40 -12.62 -10.20
N ASN A 75 0.32 -12.09 -8.97
CA ASN A 75 -0.67 -12.48 -7.96
C ASN A 75 -1.53 -11.29 -7.52
N VAL A 76 -2.36 -10.81 -8.45
CA VAL A 76 -3.21 -9.63 -8.26
C VAL A 76 -4.20 -9.78 -7.11
N ASP A 77 -4.69 -11.00 -6.86
CA ASP A 77 -5.65 -11.27 -5.78
C ASP A 77 -5.01 -11.05 -4.41
N ASN A 78 -3.78 -11.52 -4.19
CA ASN A 78 -3.06 -11.27 -2.95
C ASN A 78 -2.75 -9.78 -2.77
N ILE A 79 -2.32 -9.10 -3.82
CA ILE A 79 -2.06 -7.65 -3.75
C ILE A 79 -3.33 -6.90 -3.33
N ALA A 80 -4.47 -7.20 -3.96
CA ALA A 80 -5.76 -6.59 -3.62
C ALA A 80 -6.16 -6.86 -2.16
N ARG A 81 -5.91 -8.08 -1.66
CA ARG A 81 -6.16 -8.44 -0.25
C ARG A 81 -5.30 -7.61 0.70
N PHE A 82 -4.01 -7.49 0.43
CA PHE A 82 -3.08 -6.74 1.29
C PHE A 82 -3.42 -5.25 1.32
N ILE A 83 -3.66 -4.64 0.16
CA ILE A 83 -4.10 -3.24 0.08
C ILE A 83 -5.43 -3.05 0.83
N SER A 84 -6.41 -3.92 0.61
CA SER A 84 -7.71 -3.83 1.25
C SER A 84 -7.61 -4.00 2.77
N ALA A 85 -6.68 -4.81 3.27
CA ALA A 85 -6.42 -4.97 4.70
C ALA A 85 -5.95 -3.66 5.34
N GLY A 86 -4.98 -2.97 4.72
CA GLY A 86 -4.54 -1.65 5.16
C GLY A 86 -5.67 -0.62 5.12
N ILE A 87 -6.44 -0.59 4.02
CA ILE A 87 -7.58 0.32 3.88
C ILE A 87 -8.64 0.08 4.97
N ARG A 88 -8.97 -1.18 5.27
CA ARG A 88 -9.94 -1.51 6.34
C ARG A 88 -9.49 -0.98 7.69
N ALA A 89 -8.21 -1.14 8.04
CA ALA A 89 -7.65 -0.62 9.28
C ALA A 89 -7.74 0.91 9.36
N VAL A 90 -7.42 1.62 8.27
CA VAL A 90 -7.56 3.07 8.21
C VAL A 90 -9.02 3.49 8.43
N ARG A 91 -9.96 2.86 7.73
CA ARG A 91 -11.39 3.16 7.85
C ARG A 91 -11.93 2.95 9.25
N GLU A 92 -11.47 1.90 9.93
CA GLU A 92 -11.90 1.56 11.29
C GLU A 92 -11.41 2.56 12.33
N ILE A 93 -10.13 2.97 12.25
CA ILE A 93 -9.48 3.75 13.30
C ILE A 93 -9.51 5.25 13.02
N SER A 94 -9.37 5.63 11.76
CA SER A 94 -9.30 7.03 11.30
C SER A 94 -10.21 7.24 10.09
N PRO A 95 -11.54 7.19 10.28
CA PRO A 95 -12.50 7.26 9.17
C PRO A 95 -12.43 8.57 8.38
N ASP A 96 -11.98 9.66 9.00
CA ASP A 96 -11.83 10.97 8.37
C ASP A 96 -10.54 11.10 7.54
N SER A 97 -9.57 10.21 7.76
CA SER A 97 -8.35 10.18 6.95
C SER A 97 -8.65 9.73 5.53
N ARG A 98 -8.07 10.42 4.56
CA ARG A 98 -8.11 10.00 3.16
C ARG A 98 -7.12 8.87 2.94
N VAL A 99 -7.51 7.85 2.17
CA VAL A 99 -6.60 6.78 1.77
C VAL A 99 -5.99 7.12 0.42
N MET A 100 -4.66 6.98 0.33
CA MET A 100 -3.88 7.17 -0.87
C MET A 100 -3.18 5.86 -1.26
N LEU A 101 -3.07 5.61 -2.56
CA LEU A 101 -2.20 4.60 -3.15
C LEU A 101 -1.15 5.29 -4.02
N HIS A 102 0.08 4.80 -3.97
CA HIS A 102 1.21 5.39 -4.68
C HIS A 102 1.75 4.42 -5.73
N LEU A 103 1.70 4.84 -7.00
CA LEU A 103 2.22 4.10 -8.15
C LEU A 103 3.34 4.91 -8.81
N ASP A 104 4.37 4.22 -9.28
CA ASP A 104 5.53 4.81 -9.97
C ASP A 104 5.39 4.84 -11.51
N CYS A 105 4.23 4.43 -12.05
CA CYS A 105 3.99 4.31 -13.48
C CYS A 105 3.38 5.54 -14.16
N GLY A 106 3.47 6.73 -13.55
CA GLY A 106 2.76 7.95 -14.00
C GLY A 106 3.04 8.38 -15.45
N GLY A 107 4.18 7.99 -16.02
CA GLY A 107 4.49 8.20 -17.43
C GLY A 107 3.98 7.11 -18.39
N ASN A 108 3.41 6.03 -17.88
CA ASN A 108 2.93 4.88 -18.64
C ASN A 108 1.43 4.68 -18.46
N ASN A 109 0.65 5.34 -19.32
CA ASN A 109 -0.81 5.31 -19.24
C ASN A 109 -1.40 3.88 -19.39
N ALA A 110 -0.83 3.04 -20.24
CA ALA A 110 -1.29 1.67 -20.42
C ALA A 110 -1.11 0.84 -19.14
N ARG A 111 0.05 0.94 -18.50
CA ARG A 111 0.35 0.26 -17.24
C ARG A 111 -0.54 0.75 -16.10
N CYS A 112 -0.77 2.05 -16.01
CA CYS A 112 -1.68 2.61 -15.01
C CYS A 112 -3.11 2.10 -15.19
N ARG A 113 -3.63 2.06 -16.42
CA ARG A 113 -4.97 1.54 -16.71
C ARG A 113 -5.08 0.06 -16.35
N GLU A 114 -4.14 -0.76 -16.76
CA GLU A 114 -4.07 -2.18 -16.40
C GLU A 114 -4.15 -2.38 -14.88
N TRP A 115 -3.36 -1.58 -14.14
CA TRP A 115 -3.36 -1.59 -12.68
C TRP A 115 -4.74 -1.24 -12.11
N PHE A 116 -5.34 -0.16 -12.58
CA PHE A 116 -6.67 0.28 -12.13
C PHE A 116 -7.74 -0.78 -12.39
N ASP A 117 -7.81 -1.29 -13.61
CA ASP A 117 -8.81 -2.28 -13.99
C ASP A 117 -8.70 -3.54 -13.12
N ALA A 118 -7.49 -3.99 -12.86
CA ALA A 118 -7.25 -5.17 -12.03
C ALA A 118 -7.74 -5.00 -10.58
N TYR A 119 -7.56 -3.82 -9.96
CA TYR A 119 -7.84 -3.62 -8.54
C TYR A 119 -9.23 -3.05 -8.27
N VAL A 120 -9.75 -2.20 -9.14
CA VAL A 120 -11.14 -1.71 -9.03
C VAL A 120 -12.13 -2.88 -9.16
N GLN A 121 -11.90 -3.82 -10.06
CA GLN A 121 -12.71 -5.04 -10.19
C GLN A 121 -12.70 -5.91 -8.94
N ARG A 122 -11.63 -5.83 -8.13
CA ARG A 122 -11.48 -6.55 -6.85
C ARG A 122 -11.96 -5.75 -5.64
N GLY A 123 -12.62 -4.63 -5.87
CA GLY A 123 -13.22 -3.83 -4.81
C GLY A 123 -12.23 -2.97 -4.00
N VAL A 124 -10.99 -2.81 -4.47
CA VAL A 124 -10.05 -1.88 -3.86
C VAL A 124 -10.55 -0.45 -4.07
N ARG A 125 -10.82 0.27 -3.00
CA ARG A 125 -11.37 1.63 -3.04
C ARG A 125 -10.53 2.57 -2.18
N CYS A 126 -9.94 3.55 -2.82
CA CYS A 126 -9.18 4.62 -2.17
C CYS A 126 -9.74 5.99 -2.56
N HIS A 127 -9.36 7.04 -1.84
CA HIS A 127 -9.79 8.41 -2.11
C HIS A 127 -8.91 9.09 -3.15
N ARG A 128 -7.64 8.74 -3.19
CA ARG A 128 -6.65 9.32 -4.09
C ARG A 128 -5.68 8.26 -4.58
N ILE A 129 -5.19 8.46 -5.78
CA ILE A 129 -4.03 7.74 -6.31
C ILE A 129 -3.03 8.80 -6.73
N VAL A 130 -1.79 8.62 -6.29
CA VAL A 130 -0.66 9.42 -6.75
C VAL A 130 0.13 8.60 -7.76
N LEU A 131 0.34 9.18 -8.91
CA LEU A 131 1.15 8.64 -9.99
C LEU A 131 2.43 9.47 -10.04
N LEU A 132 3.56 8.88 -9.69
CA LEU A 132 4.86 9.48 -9.95
C LEU A 132 5.37 8.99 -11.30
N SER A 133 5.79 9.94 -12.14
CA SER A 133 6.65 9.66 -13.28
C SER A 133 8.06 10.14 -12.91
N PHE A 134 9.01 9.23 -12.82
CA PHE A 134 10.40 9.63 -12.90
C PHE A 134 10.67 10.11 -14.32
N LEU A 135 10.65 11.42 -14.53
CA LEU A 135 11.36 11.98 -15.67
C LEU A 135 12.82 11.60 -15.45
N ALA A 136 13.33 10.71 -16.29
CA ALA A 136 14.74 10.41 -16.31
C ALA A 136 15.48 11.73 -16.47
N TRP A 137 16.21 12.14 -15.45
CA TRP A 137 17.21 13.20 -15.58
C TRP A 137 18.33 12.61 -16.41
N ASN A 138 18.20 12.72 -17.74
CA ASN A 138 19.29 12.52 -18.65
C ASN A 138 20.19 13.75 -18.54
N HIS A 139 21.24 13.62 -17.78
CA HIS A 139 22.43 14.47 -17.91
C HIS A 139 23.46 13.75 -18.74
#